data_d2766226a591f6b64c53199ac1b4fbd4
#
_entry.id   d2766226a591f6b64c53199ac1b4fbd4
#
_cell.length_a   1.000
_cell.length_b   1.000
_cell.length_c   1.000
_cell.angle_alpha   90.00
_cell.angle_beta   90.00
_cell.angle_gamma   90.00
#
_symmetry.space_group_name_H-M   'P 1'
#
loop_
_entity.id
_entity.type
_entity.pdbx_description
1 polymer ?
#
loop_
_entity_poly.entity_id
_entity_poly.type
_entity_poly.pdbx_seq_one_letter_code
_entity_poly.pdbx_strand_id
1 'polypeptide(L)'
;MEAAIGLKPLKIGNLVAKHPVIQGGMGVGVSLSSLAGAVAKAGGIGIISTAQIGFKDQDFGKNPMAANLRAIHSELKKARDKAPQGILGFNIMVATKEYASYVKEAVKAGADVIISGAGLPIDMPKFVAEAESEADGEEKKERRTMIAPIVSSVKSALVICRMWDRKYHTAPDFV
;
A
#
# COMPACT_ATOMS: atom_id res chain seq x y z
N MET A 1 9.03 30.53 0.58
CA MET A 1 7.97 30.88 1.55
C MET A 1 6.91 29.78 1.44
N GLU A 2 6.99 28.74 2.30
CA GLU A 2 5.96 27.69 2.35
C GLU A 2 4.71 28.33 2.97
N ALA A 3 3.65 28.47 2.16
CA ALA A 3 2.34 28.75 2.71
C ALA A 3 1.96 27.59 3.62
N ALA A 4 1.94 27.82 4.91
CA ALA A 4 1.41 26.87 5.87
C ALA A 4 -0.08 26.69 5.56
N ILE A 5 -0.41 25.62 4.83
CA ILE A 5 -1.79 25.15 4.76
C ILE A 5 -2.10 24.76 6.21
N GLY A 6 -2.98 25.52 6.88
CA GLY A 6 -3.27 25.38 8.32
C GLY A 6 -3.96 24.05 8.72
N LEU A 7 -3.66 22.98 7.98
CA LEU A 7 -4.18 21.63 8.22
C LEU A 7 -3.25 20.86 9.18
N LYS A 8 -3.84 20.18 10.14
CA LYS A 8 -3.09 19.33 11.06
C LYS A 8 -2.49 18.13 10.32
N PRO A 9 -1.29 17.66 10.72
CA PRO A 9 -0.73 16.41 10.20
C PRO A 9 -1.68 15.23 10.37
N LEU A 10 -1.68 14.33 9.39
CA LEU A 10 -2.44 13.09 9.46
C LEU A 10 -1.63 12.03 10.19
N LYS A 11 -2.19 11.46 11.26
CA LYS A 11 -1.60 10.34 11.99
C LYS A 11 -2.33 9.05 11.68
N ILE A 12 -1.59 8.01 11.31
CA ILE A 12 -2.08 6.64 11.08
C ILE A 12 -1.15 5.71 11.85
N GLY A 13 -1.57 5.23 13.00
CA GLY A 13 -0.69 4.49 13.90
C GLY A 13 0.55 5.31 14.26
N ASN A 14 1.74 4.80 13.95
CA ASN A 14 3.03 5.48 14.13
C ASN A 14 3.46 6.33 12.92
N LEU A 15 2.71 6.31 11.81
CA LEU A 15 2.99 7.12 10.64
C LEU A 15 2.43 8.53 10.82
N VAL A 16 3.20 9.53 10.42
CA VAL A 16 2.78 10.94 10.45
C VAL A 16 3.04 11.58 9.10
N ALA A 17 1.98 11.83 8.33
CA ALA A 17 2.06 12.62 7.12
C ALA A 17 1.96 14.11 7.46
N LYS A 18 2.97 14.90 7.06
CA LYS A 18 3.03 16.35 7.29
C LYS A 18 1.79 17.06 6.71
N HIS A 19 1.35 16.60 5.55
CA HIS A 19 0.13 17.08 4.89
C HIS A 19 -0.92 15.95 4.88
N PRO A 20 -2.17 16.20 5.26
CA PRO A 20 -3.23 15.19 5.31
C PRO A 20 -3.76 14.87 3.90
N VAL A 21 -2.87 14.43 3.02
CA VAL A 21 -3.16 14.07 1.64
C VAL A 21 -2.70 12.65 1.37
N ILE A 22 -3.62 11.80 0.92
CA ILE A 22 -3.34 10.46 0.43
C ILE A 22 -3.59 10.47 -1.07
N GLN A 23 -2.56 10.22 -1.86
CA GLN A 23 -2.69 10.13 -3.32
C GLN A 23 -3.39 8.85 -3.70
N GLY A 24 -4.39 8.92 -4.58
CA GLY A 24 -5.09 7.76 -5.10
C GLY A 24 -4.24 6.91 -6.03
N GLY A 25 -4.36 5.57 -5.92
CA GLY A 25 -3.69 4.64 -6.83
C GLY A 25 -4.39 4.59 -8.19
N MET A 26 -3.76 5.11 -9.23
CA MET A 26 -4.26 5.13 -10.61
C MET A 26 -3.44 4.18 -11.49
N GLY A 27 -4.07 3.16 -12.02
CA GLY A 27 -3.51 2.28 -13.07
C GLY A 27 -3.86 2.82 -14.47
N VAL A 28 -3.27 2.38 -15.56
CA VAL A 28 -2.02 1.63 -15.66
C VAL A 28 -0.90 2.64 -15.91
N GLY A 29 0.20 2.52 -15.15
CA GLY A 29 1.38 3.34 -15.40
C GLY A 29 1.32 4.80 -14.92
N VAL A 30 0.18 5.28 -14.35
CA VAL A 30 0.03 6.65 -13.84
C VAL A 30 0.65 6.77 -12.44
N SER A 31 0.13 6.01 -11.48
CA SER A 31 0.67 6.02 -10.10
C SER A 31 1.81 5.01 -9.96
N LEU A 32 2.99 5.38 -10.42
CA LEU A 32 4.25 4.67 -10.23
C LEU A 32 5.19 5.46 -9.31
N SER A 33 6.41 5.00 -9.18
CA SER A 33 7.46 5.59 -8.34
C SER A 33 7.64 7.09 -8.48
N SER A 34 7.45 7.62 -9.70
CA SER A 34 7.65 9.05 -9.95
C SER A 34 6.63 9.91 -9.21
N LEU A 35 5.35 9.61 -9.37
CA LEU A 35 4.27 10.34 -8.71
C LEU A 35 4.23 10.06 -7.22
N ALA A 36 4.22 8.79 -6.82
CA ALA A 36 4.18 8.41 -5.42
C ALA A 36 5.37 8.96 -4.61
N GLY A 37 6.58 8.89 -5.18
CA GLY A 37 7.78 9.45 -4.56
C GLY A 37 7.73 10.98 -4.44
N ALA A 38 7.16 11.68 -5.42
CA ALA A 38 7.01 13.13 -5.36
C ALA A 38 6.01 13.54 -4.26
N VAL A 39 4.86 12.85 -4.15
CA VAL A 39 3.86 13.11 -3.10
C VAL A 39 4.44 12.82 -1.71
N ALA A 40 5.12 11.68 -1.54
CA ALA A 40 5.75 11.32 -0.28
C ALA A 40 6.85 12.30 0.12
N LYS A 41 7.67 12.77 -0.84
CA LYS A 41 8.70 13.80 -0.63
C LYS A 41 8.10 15.14 -0.20
N ALA A 42 6.93 15.48 -0.73
CA ALA A 42 6.20 16.68 -0.33
C ALA A 42 5.53 16.57 1.05
N GLY A 43 5.53 15.40 1.68
CA GLY A 43 4.99 15.17 3.02
C GLY A 43 3.56 14.63 3.06
N GLY A 44 3.00 14.21 1.91
CA GLY A 44 1.78 13.40 1.83
C GLY A 44 2.07 11.90 1.87
N ILE A 45 1.07 11.08 1.58
CA ILE A 45 1.19 9.62 1.44
C ILE A 45 1.18 9.28 -0.04
N GLY A 46 2.30 8.78 -0.56
CA GLY A 46 2.46 8.37 -1.95
C GLY A 46 2.02 6.93 -2.16
N ILE A 47 1.08 6.70 -3.08
CA ILE A 47 0.50 5.38 -3.34
C ILE A 47 0.81 4.93 -4.77
N ILE A 48 1.43 3.76 -4.89
CA ILE A 48 1.71 3.09 -6.16
C ILE A 48 0.54 2.15 -6.50
N SER A 49 0.07 2.19 -7.73
CA SER A 49 -0.96 1.25 -8.21
C SER A 49 -0.33 -0.04 -8.71
N THR A 50 -0.80 -1.18 -8.22
CA THR A 50 -0.33 -2.49 -8.69
C THR A 50 -0.99 -2.97 -9.99
N ALA A 51 -1.98 -2.23 -10.51
CA ALA A 51 -2.67 -2.59 -11.75
C ALA A 51 -1.71 -2.63 -12.93
N GLN A 52 -1.35 -3.83 -13.37
CA GLN A 52 -0.38 -4.09 -14.44
C GLN A 52 0.97 -3.34 -14.25
N ILE A 53 1.43 -3.25 -13.01
CA ILE A 53 2.61 -2.46 -12.63
C ILE A 53 3.87 -2.81 -13.43
N GLY A 54 4.01 -4.09 -13.83
CA GLY A 54 5.13 -4.60 -14.63
C GLY A 54 4.99 -4.44 -16.15
N PHE A 55 4.02 -3.65 -16.63
CA PHE A 55 3.70 -3.55 -18.07
C PHE A 55 4.85 -3.12 -18.96
N LYS A 56 5.90 -2.54 -18.40
CA LYS A 56 7.13 -2.14 -19.10
C LYS A 56 8.18 -3.25 -19.19
N ASP A 57 8.03 -4.33 -18.44
CA ASP A 57 8.97 -5.44 -18.45
C ASP A 57 8.89 -6.20 -19.77
N GLN A 58 10.03 -6.60 -20.31
CA GLN A 58 10.11 -7.26 -21.62
C GLN A 58 9.33 -8.58 -21.69
N ASP A 59 9.22 -9.28 -20.57
CA ASP A 59 8.53 -10.54 -20.45
C ASP A 59 7.07 -10.40 -20.00
N PHE A 60 6.55 -9.18 -19.83
CA PHE A 60 5.18 -8.94 -19.36
C PHE A 60 4.13 -9.67 -20.21
N GLY A 61 4.27 -9.68 -21.51
CA GLY A 61 3.36 -10.38 -22.42
C GLY A 61 3.36 -11.91 -22.27
N LYS A 62 4.43 -12.49 -21.73
CA LYS A 62 4.59 -13.95 -21.54
C LYS A 62 4.27 -14.36 -20.10
N ASN A 63 4.70 -13.57 -19.14
CA ASN A 63 4.53 -13.85 -17.71
C ASN A 63 4.18 -12.57 -16.93
N PRO A 64 2.95 -12.05 -17.09
CA PRO A 64 2.55 -10.79 -16.46
C PRO A 64 2.61 -10.84 -14.93
N MET A 65 2.38 -12.00 -14.33
CA MET A 65 2.42 -12.14 -12.87
C MET A 65 3.84 -11.93 -12.33
N ALA A 66 4.82 -12.62 -12.87
CA ALA A 66 6.22 -12.47 -12.44
C ALA A 66 6.73 -11.05 -12.70
N ALA A 67 6.39 -10.45 -13.83
CA ALA A 67 6.73 -9.06 -14.14
C ALA A 67 6.14 -8.09 -13.11
N ASN A 68 4.86 -8.26 -12.77
CA ASN A 68 4.22 -7.41 -11.76
C ASN A 68 4.85 -7.53 -10.38
N LEU A 69 5.16 -8.74 -9.92
CA LEU A 69 5.79 -8.93 -8.60
C LEU A 69 7.19 -8.30 -8.54
N ARG A 70 8.00 -8.47 -9.56
CA ARG A 70 9.30 -7.77 -9.66
C ARG A 70 9.16 -6.25 -9.66
N ALA A 71 8.15 -5.74 -10.39
CA ALA A 71 7.91 -4.32 -10.50
C ALA A 71 7.46 -3.69 -9.17
N ILE A 72 6.78 -4.43 -8.28
CA ILE A 72 6.47 -3.96 -6.91
C ILE A 72 7.75 -3.51 -6.20
N HIS A 73 8.78 -4.36 -6.17
CA HIS A 73 10.05 -4.01 -5.53
C HIS A 73 10.76 -2.85 -6.22
N SER A 74 10.86 -2.91 -7.54
CA SER A 74 11.61 -1.89 -8.29
C SER A 74 10.94 -0.51 -8.21
N GLU A 75 9.62 -0.44 -8.29
CA GLU A 75 8.90 0.84 -8.20
C GLU A 75 8.91 1.40 -6.77
N LEU A 76 8.76 0.57 -5.75
CA LEU A 76 8.87 1.05 -4.37
C LEU A 76 10.29 1.54 -4.06
N LYS A 77 11.32 0.80 -4.49
CA LYS A 77 12.72 1.23 -4.33
C LYS A 77 12.97 2.60 -4.97
N LYS A 78 12.58 2.79 -6.23
CA LYS A 78 12.71 4.09 -6.93
C LYS A 78 11.96 5.22 -6.23
N ALA A 79 10.76 4.94 -5.66
CA ALA A 79 10.01 5.93 -4.89
C ALA A 79 10.71 6.26 -3.57
N ARG A 80 11.26 5.25 -2.89
CA ARG A 80 12.02 5.40 -1.65
C ARG A 80 13.31 6.19 -1.85
N ASP A 81 14.01 5.98 -2.97
CA ASP A 81 15.20 6.76 -3.33
C ASP A 81 14.87 8.27 -3.48
N LYS A 82 13.65 8.61 -3.94
CA LYS A 82 13.17 10.01 -4.02
C LYS A 82 12.71 10.58 -2.68
N ALA A 83 12.14 9.75 -1.83
CA ALA A 83 11.55 10.12 -0.55
C ALA A 83 12.00 9.14 0.54
N PRO A 84 13.26 9.18 1.01
CA PRO A 84 13.80 8.20 1.97
C PRO A 84 13.00 8.09 3.26
N GLN A 85 12.45 9.20 3.76
CA GLN A 85 11.63 9.27 4.97
C GLN A 85 10.13 9.45 4.68
N GLY A 86 9.73 9.40 3.41
CA GLY A 86 8.34 9.58 3.00
C GLY A 86 7.49 8.34 3.28
N ILE A 87 6.19 8.52 3.42
CA ILE A 87 5.23 7.41 3.56
C ILE A 87 4.84 6.93 2.16
N LEU A 88 5.12 5.66 1.89
CA LEU A 88 4.91 5.03 0.59
C LEU A 88 4.09 3.75 0.74
N GLY A 89 3.14 3.56 -0.14
CA GLY A 89 2.29 2.38 -0.11
C GLY A 89 1.80 1.93 -1.48
N PHE A 90 0.96 0.90 -1.45
CA PHE A 90 0.34 0.33 -2.64
C PHE A 90 -1.18 0.36 -2.58
N ASN A 91 -1.79 0.60 -3.73
CA ASN A 91 -3.20 0.30 -3.97
C ASN A 91 -3.28 -1.04 -4.70
N ILE A 92 -4.00 -2.01 -4.10
CA ILE A 92 -4.15 -3.38 -4.61
C ILE A 92 -5.63 -3.71 -4.73
N MET A 93 -6.10 -4.04 -5.93
CA MET A 93 -7.49 -4.45 -6.15
C MET A 93 -7.72 -5.88 -5.67
N VAL A 94 -8.73 -6.09 -4.83
CA VAL A 94 -9.13 -7.42 -4.34
C VAL A 94 -9.49 -8.37 -5.48
N ALA A 95 -10.11 -7.84 -6.54
CA ALA A 95 -10.49 -8.61 -7.73
C ALA A 95 -9.29 -9.06 -8.58
N THR A 96 -8.06 -8.65 -8.26
CA THR A 96 -6.87 -9.09 -8.98
C THR A 96 -6.65 -10.59 -8.76
N LYS A 97 -6.42 -11.33 -9.85
CA LYS A 97 -5.95 -12.71 -9.75
C LYS A 97 -4.68 -12.76 -8.91
N GLU A 98 -4.58 -13.73 -7.99
CA GLU A 98 -3.43 -13.85 -7.07
C GLU A 98 -3.26 -12.65 -6.11
N TYR A 99 -4.37 -12.04 -5.66
CA TYR A 99 -4.38 -10.91 -4.72
C TYR A 99 -3.43 -11.10 -3.52
N ALA A 100 -3.43 -12.30 -2.92
CA ALA A 100 -2.56 -12.63 -1.80
C ALA A 100 -1.08 -12.42 -2.11
N SER A 101 -0.63 -12.83 -3.29
CA SER A 101 0.76 -12.68 -3.73
C SER A 101 1.17 -11.21 -3.85
N TYR A 102 0.27 -10.35 -4.39
CA TYR A 102 0.52 -8.91 -4.46
C TYR A 102 0.65 -8.28 -3.08
N VAL A 103 -0.24 -8.65 -2.13
CA VAL A 103 -0.18 -8.13 -0.76
C VAL A 103 1.12 -8.55 -0.09
N LYS A 104 1.47 -9.84 -0.14
CA LYS A 104 2.70 -10.36 0.46
C LYS A 104 3.94 -9.71 -0.13
N GLU A 105 3.98 -9.55 -1.44
CA GLU A 105 5.13 -8.94 -2.11
C GLU A 105 5.29 -7.45 -1.79
N ALA A 106 4.17 -6.73 -1.64
CA ALA A 106 4.19 -5.33 -1.19
C ALA A 106 4.74 -5.17 0.24
N VAL A 107 4.37 -6.08 1.15
CA VAL A 107 4.92 -6.12 2.52
C VAL A 107 6.42 -6.41 2.49
N LYS A 108 6.84 -7.46 1.76
CA LYS A 108 8.25 -7.85 1.60
C LYS A 108 9.10 -6.73 0.99
N ALA A 109 8.55 -5.99 0.03
CA ALA A 109 9.21 -4.83 -0.56
C ALA A 109 9.39 -3.67 0.42
N GLY A 110 8.64 -3.64 1.51
CA GLY A 110 8.77 -2.62 2.53
C GLY A 110 7.76 -1.50 2.45
N ALA A 111 6.56 -1.76 1.97
CA ALA A 111 5.46 -0.80 2.00
C ALA A 111 5.13 -0.33 3.42
N ASP A 112 4.91 0.96 3.59
CA ASP A 112 4.41 1.53 4.84
C ASP A 112 2.89 1.34 4.96
N VAL A 113 2.18 1.34 3.81
CA VAL A 113 0.72 1.29 3.75
C VAL A 113 0.25 0.39 2.59
N ILE A 114 -0.79 -0.39 2.82
CA ILE A 114 -1.54 -1.09 1.76
C ILE A 114 -3.00 -0.68 1.83
N ILE A 115 -3.52 -0.19 0.70
CA ILE A 115 -4.92 0.20 0.52
C ILE A 115 -5.56 -0.76 -0.45
N SER A 116 -6.69 -1.37 -0.10
CA SER A 116 -7.36 -2.35 -0.95
C SER A 116 -8.85 -2.06 -1.14
N GLY A 117 -9.28 -2.15 -2.39
CA GLY A 117 -10.66 -1.98 -2.82
C GLY A 117 -10.99 -2.87 -4.02
N ALA A 118 -12.03 -2.52 -4.77
CA ALA A 118 -12.60 -3.37 -5.83
C ALA A 118 -12.97 -4.77 -5.32
N GLY A 119 -13.64 -4.82 -4.18
CA GLY A 119 -14.03 -5.98 -3.41
C GLY A 119 -13.79 -5.76 -1.91
N LEU A 120 -14.20 -6.71 -1.08
CA LEU A 120 -13.93 -6.69 0.37
C LEU A 120 -12.62 -7.42 0.65
N PRO A 121 -11.59 -6.74 1.21
CA PRO A 121 -10.29 -7.35 1.50
C PRO A 121 -10.30 -8.16 2.81
N ILE A 122 -11.17 -9.17 2.88
CA ILE A 122 -11.45 -9.92 4.11
C ILE A 122 -10.18 -10.54 4.69
N ASP A 123 -9.33 -11.12 3.85
CA ASP A 123 -8.16 -11.88 4.27
C ASP A 123 -6.84 -11.06 4.20
N MET A 124 -6.92 -9.75 3.93
CA MET A 124 -5.72 -8.89 3.89
C MET A 124 -4.90 -8.93 5.19
N PRO A 125 -5.49 -8.88 6.40
CA PRO A 125 -4.70 -8.98 7.63
C PRO A 125 -3.89 -10.28 7.74
N LYS A 126 -4.45 -11.41 7.27
CA LYS A 126 -3.76 -12.69 7.24
C LYS A 126 -2.54 -12.63 6.32
N PHE A 127 -2.70 -12.12 5.10
CA PHE A 127 -1.60 -12.07 4.12
C PHE A 127 -0.47 -11.14 4.55
N VAL A 128 -0.81 -10.04 5.24
CA VAL A 128 0.19 -9.13 5.81
C VAL A 128 0.94 -9.81 6.94
N ALA A 129 0.25 -10.43 7.89
CA ALA A 129 0.88 -11.13 9.02
C ALA A 129 1.79 -12.28 8.56
N GLU A 130 1.35 -13.06 7.56
CA GLU A 130 2.18 -14.12 6.97
C GLU A 130 3.47 -13.56 6.36
N ALA A 131 3.38 -12.44 5.60
CA ALA A 131 4.54 -11.85 4.97
C ALA A 131 5.49 -11.17 5.97
N GLU A 132 4.96 -10.55 7.02
CA GLU A 132 5.76 -9.99 8.10
C GLU A 132 6.51 -11.08 8.88
N SER A 133 5.87 -12.23 9.15
CA SER A 133 6.51 -13.35 9.82
C SER A 133 7.58 -14.05 8.98
N GLU A 134 7.41 -14.08 7.66
CA GLU A 134 8.42 -14.62 6.74
C GLU A 134 9.65 -13.71 6.62
N ALA A 135 9.50 -12.40 6.87
CA ALA A 135 10.57 -11.41 6.81
C ALA A 135 11.41 -11.34 8.11
N ASP A 136 10.94 -11.93 9.21
CA ASP A 136 11.58 -11.87 10.54
C ASP A 136 12.93 -12.61 10.67
N GLY A 137 13.54 -13.05 9.54
CA GLY A 137 14.83 -13.76 9.53
C GLY A 137 16.07 -12.90 9.78
N GLU A 138 16.11 -11.60 9.46
CA GLU A 138 17.34 -10.80 9.57
C GLU A 138 17.21 -9.33 10.02
N GLU A 139 16.06 -8.67 9.92
CA GLU A 139 15.85 -7.31 10.48
C GLU A 139 14.39 -7.14 10.92
N LYS A 140 14.15 -7.12 12.24
CA LYS A 140 12.85 -6.69 12.79
C LYS A 140 12.55 -5.28 12.30
N LYS A 141 11.62 -5.15 11.36
CA LYS A 141 11.04 -3.86 11.02
C LYS A 141 10.36 -3.30 12.27
N GLU A 142 10.82 -2.17 12.79
CA GLU A 142 10.12 -1.40 13.82
C GLU A 142 8.72 -0.93 13.37
N ARG A 143 8.42 -1.02 12.08
CA ARG A 143 7.18 -0.55 11.47
C ARG A 143 6.37 -1.70 10.89
N ARG A 144 5.20 -1.95 11.46
CA ARG A 144 4.15 -2.76 10.84
C ARG A 144 3.59 -2.05 9.60
N THR A 145 3.31 -2.78 8.53
CA THR A 145 2.58 -2.27 7.36
C THR A 145 1.15 -1.91 7.77
N MET A 146 0.74 -0.64 7.61
CA MET A 146 -0.63 -0.19 7.89
C MET A 146 -1.57 -0.63 6.78
N ILE A 147 -2.78 -1.03 7.14
CA ILE A 147 -3.76 -1.60 6.20
C ILE A 147 -5.09 -0.87 6.24
N ALA A 148 -5.61 -0.57 5.05
CA ALA A 148 -6.89 0.12 4.90
C ALA A 148 -7.77 -0.51 3.80
N PRO A 149 -9.03 -0.81 4.09
CA PRO A 149 -10.02 -1.12 3.07
C PRO A 149 -10.57 0.16 2.44
N ILE A 150 -10.86 0.13 1.14
CA ILE A 150 -11.69 1.15 0.49
C ILE A 150 -13.14 0.75 0.68
N VAL A 151 -13.94 1.65 1.23
CA VAL A 151 -15.35 1.45 1.49
C VAL A 151 -16.19 2.55 0.86
N SER A 152 -17.41 2.21 0.43
CA SER A 152 -18.35 3.15 -0.21
C SER A 152 -19.49 3.58 0.72
N SER A 153 -19.56 3.04 1.93
CA SER A 153 -20.62 3.33 2.88
C SER A 153 -20.23 2.96 4.31
N VAL A 154 -20.90 3.55 5.28
CA VAL A 154 -20.77 3.17 6.68
C VAL A 154 -21.05 1.69 6.90
N LYS A 155 -22.06 1.15 6.19
CA LYS A 155 -22.41 -0.27 6.28
C LYS A 155 -21.23 -1.17 5.85
N SER A 156 -20.57 -0.87 4.74
CA SER A 156 -19.41 -1.65 4.28
C SER A 156 -18.21 -1.50 5.23
N ALA A 157 -17.98 -0.31 5.81
CA ALA A 157 -16.97 -0.11 6.83
C ALA A 157 -17.23 -0.98 8.06
N LEU A 158 -18.45 -0.96 8.60
CA LEU A 158 -18.82 -1.77 9.76
C LEU A 158 -18.71 -3.28 9.48
N VAL A 159 -19.07 -3.72 8.26
CA VAL A 159 -18.94 -5.13 7.88
C VAL A 159 -17.48 -5.56 7.91
N ILE A 160 -16.59 -4.82 7.26
CA ILE A 160 -15.18 -5.20 7.17
C ILE A 160 -14.49 -5.15 8.55
N CYS A 161 -14.78 -4.12 9.37
CA CYS A 161 -14.25 -4.03 10.73
C CYS A 161 -14.67 -5.24 11.58
N ARG A 162 -15.95 -5.62 11.56
CA ARG A 162 -16.44 -6.79 12.29
C ARG A 162 -15.82 -8.11 11.77
N MET A 163 -15.63 -8.23 10.48
CA MET A 163 -15.01 -9.43 9.89
C MET A 163 -13.54 -9.56 10.30
N TRP A 164 -12.79 -8.48 10.29
CA TRP A 164 -11.39 -8.49 10.70
C TRP A 164 -11.24 -8.73 12.20
N ASP A 165 -12.07 -8.07 13.03
CA ASP A 165 -12.08 -8.31 14.48
C ASP A 165 -12.40 -9.78 14.80
N ARG A 166 -13.50 -10.31 14.24
CA ARG A 166 -13.94 -11.69 14.50
C ARG A 166 -12.94 -12.75 14.03
N LYS A 167 -12.26 -12.51 12.89
CA LYS A 167 -11.44 -13.53 12.21
C LYS A 167 -9.96 -13.42 12.56
N TYR A 168 -9.49 -12.21 12.81
CA TYR A 168 -8.06 -11.90 12.97
C TYR A 168 -7.74 -11.06 14.21
N HIS A 169 -8.74 -10.74 15.04
CA HIS A 169 -8.60 -9.89 16.24
C HIS A 169 -7.88 -8.57 15.94
N THR A 170 -8.20 -7.96 14.82
CA THR A 170 -7.61 -6.70 14.36
C THR A 170 -8.66 -5.77 13.75
N ALA A 171 -8.29 -4.53 13.53
CA ALA A 171 -9.12 -3.52 12.86
C ALA A 171 -8.29 -2.84 11.75
N PRO A 172 -8.96 -2.19 10.77
CA PRO A 172 -8.27 -1.29 9.85
C PRO A 172 -7.55 -0.17 10.59
N ASP A 173 -6.35 0.19 10.13
CA ASP A 173 -5.61 1.34 10.67
C ASP A 173 -6.29 2.67 10.27
N PHE A 174 -6.99 2.66 9.13
CA PHE A 174 -7.88 3.72 8.63
C PHE A 174 -8.80 3.18 7.53
N VAL A 175 -9.78 3.97 7.09
CA VAL A 175 -10.67 3.65 5.97
C VAL A 175 -10.82 4.86 5.06
#